data_7a965bdbf5963b612a39b09be327f0d8
#
_entry.id   7a965bdbf5963b612a39b09be327f0d8
#
_cell.length_a   1.000
_cell.length_b   1.000
_cell.length_c   1.000
_cell.angle_alpha   90.00
_cell.angle_beta   90.00
_cell.angle_gamma   90.00
#
_symmetry.space_group_name_H-M   'P 1'
#
loop_
_entity.id
_entity.type
_entity.pdbx_description
1 polymer ?
#
loop_
_entity_poly.entity_id
_entity_poly.type
_entity_poly.pdbx_seq_one_letter_code
_entity_poly.pdbx_strand_id
1 'polypeptide(L)'
;TPHIEQVQDAVERALFEEGFFKTLRAYIVYREQRQKARDARQSWVNVESSINEYLQQLDWRVNANANQGYSLGGLILNVSGKVVANYWLNYIYPAEIGRAHREADFHIHDLDMLSGYCAGWSLRTLLTEGLNGVPGKVEAGAPKHLSSATGQIVNFLGTMQNEWAGAQAFSSFDTYLAPFIKKDNVPYDEVLQSIQELIYNLNVPSRWGTQTPFTNLTFDWTCPEDLRNQHPIIAGEEMPFTYGDCKREMDMINRAYIEVMTKGDAKGRVFTFPIPTYNITPDFDWESENADKLFAMTAKYGLPYFQNFINSELKPNMIRSMCCRLQLDLRELLKRGNGLFGSAEQTGSLGVVTINCARLGYLFKGNEQGLFDRLDHLLDLAKTSLEIKRKVIQRHIDQGLFPYTKRYLGTLRNHFSTIGVNGINECIRNFTNDAYDITDDWGHAFALKLLDHVRARMVEFQEETGHMYNLEATPAEGTTYRFAKEDRKRFPDIIQAGTESNPYYTNSSQLPVGFTDDPFLALEMQDDLQRKYTGGTVLHLYMADAISSSKACKELVRRALSRFRLPYLTVTPTFSICPKHGYISGRHDFCPICDAELIRAKKAQAACQKADC
;
A
#
# COMPACT_ATOMS: atom_id res chain seq x y z
N THR A 1 37.96 21.86 -6.07
CA THR A 1 37.31 23.21 -6.00
C THR A 1 36.19 23.14 -4.97
N PRO A 2 36.11 24.06 -4.00
CA PRO A 2 35.04 24.05 -3.02
C PRO A 2 33.67 24.22 -3.71
N HIS A 3 32.66 23.52 -3.20
CA HIS A 3 31.30 23.67 -3.68
C HIS A 3 30.77 25.07 -3.29
N ILE A 4 29.90 25.64 -4.13
CA ILE A 4 29.36 27.01 -3.91
C ILE A 4 28.74 27.19 -2.52
N GLU A 5 28.08 26.15 -2.00
CA GLU A 5 27.50 26.17 -0.66
C GLU A 5 28.54 26.31 0.45
N GLN A 6 29.71 25.65 0.30
CA GLN A 6 30.83 25.77 1.25
C GLN A 6 31.40 27.18 1.28
N VAL A 7 31.42 27.86 0.12
CA VAL A 7 31.83 29.27 0.03
C VAL A 7 30.83 30.16 0.73
N GLN A 8 29.53 29.91 0.54
CA GLN A 8 28.46 30.68 1.19
C GLN A 8 28.46 30.49 2.71
N ASP A 9 28.70 29.26 3.19
CA ASP A 9 28.83 28.96 4.62
C ASP A 9 30.05 29.68 5.24
N ALA A 10 31.15 29.79 4.49
CA ALA A 10 32.33 30.54 4.93
C ALA A 10 32.04 32.04 5.03
N VAL A 11 31.25 32.61 4.08
CA VAL A 11 30.83 34.03 4.13
C VAL A 11 29.92 34.30 5.33
N GLU A 12 28.96 33.39 5.61
CA GLU A 12 28.10 33.53 6.80
C GLU A 12 28.90 33.51 8.09
N ARG A 13 29.87 32.60 8.17
CA ARG A 13 30.75 32.48 9.34
C ARG A 13 31.59 33.76 9.51
N ALA A 14 32.20 34.25 8.46
CA ALA A 14 32.98 35.48 8.50
C ALA A 14 32.15 36.69 8.93
N LEU A 15 30.94 36.85 8.41
CA LEU A 15 30.03 37.91 8.80
C LEU A 15 29.60 37.82 10.27
N PHE A 16 29.47 36.59 10.79
CA PHE A 16 29.17 36.35 12.19
C PHE A 16 30.35 36.70 13.10
N GLU A 17 31.55 36.20 12.76
CA GLU A 17 32.79 36.43 13.53
C GLU A 17 33.17 37.90 13.59
N GLU A 18 32.97 38.66 12.49
CA GLU A 18 33.24 40.08 12.43
C GLU A 18 32.11 40.97 12.99
N GLY A 19 31.03 40.37 13.52
CA GLY A 19 29.94 41.08 14.19
C GLY A 19 28.96 41.82 13.26
N PHE A 20 28.96 41.57 11.95
CA PHE A 20 28.05 42.19 10.99
C PHE A 20 26.66 41.57 10.96
N PHE A 21 26.00 41.48 12.10
CA PHE A 21 24.74 40.75 12.26
C PHE A 21 23.58 41.19 11.35
N LYS A 22 23.48 42.49 11.05
CA LYS A 22 22.45 43.01 10.11
C LYS A 22 22.70 42.52 8.70
N THR A 23 23.95 42.54 8.25
CA THR A 23 24.37 42.04 6.94
C THR A 23 24.24 40.54 6.85
N LEU A 24 24.63 39.82 7.89
CA LEU A 24 24.47 38.39 7.99
C LEU A 24 22.99 37.97 7.81
N ARG A 25 22.10 38.61 8.56
CA ARG A 25 20.66 38.32 8.45
C ARG A 25 20.14 38.58 7.03
N ALA A 26 20.51 39.68 6.42
CA ALA A 26 20.12 40.00 5.05
C ALA A 26 20.70 39.00 4.04
N TYR A 27 21.94 38.55 4.26
CA TYR A 27 22.61 37.57 3.40
C TYR A 27 21.97 36.19 3.48
N ILE A 28 21.63 35.73 4.68
CA ILE A 28 20.91 34.43 4.88
C ILE A 28 19.56 34.45 4.18
N VAL A 29 18.77 35.52 4.35
CA VAL A 29 17.47 35.67 3.67
C VAL A 29 17.65 35.71 2.15
N TYR A 30 18.63 36.47 1.65
CA TYR A 30 18.96 36.55 0.23
C TYR A 30 19.39 35.16 -0.33
N ARG A 31 20.25 34.46 0.37
CA ARG A 31 20.70 33.10 0.01
C ARG A 31 19.52 32.15 -0.12
N GLU A 32 18.63 32.13 0.88
CA GLU A 32 17.42 31.33 0.86
C GLU A 32 16.49 31.67 -0.31
N GLN A 33 16.25 32.96 -0.56
CA GLN A 33 15.44 33.39 -1.70
C GLN A 33 16.05 33.00 -3.04
N ARG A 34 17.38 33.13 -3.18
CA ARG A 34 18.10 32.75 -4.40
C ARG A 34 18.10 31.24 -4.61
N GLN A 35 18.20 30.46 -3.54
CA GLN A 35 18.09 29.01 -3.62
C GLN A 35 16.69 28.60 -4.08
N LYS A 36 15.65 29.15 -3.46
CA LYS A 36 14.26 28.94 -3.89
C LYS A 36 14.03 29.33 -5.36
N ALA A 37 14.61 30.45 -5.80
CA ALA A 37 14.50 30.89 -7.19
C ALA A 37 15.25 29.97 -8.19
N ARG A 38 16.41 29.43 -7.80
CA ARG A 38 17.14 28.44 -8.62
C ARG A 38 16.35 27.15 -8.74
N ASP A 39 15.84 26.65 -7.61
CA ASP A 39 15.06 25.42 -7.56
C ASP A 39 13.75 25.56 -8.36
N ALA A 40 13.10 26.71 -8.27
CA ALA A 40 11.92 27.02 -9.07
C ALA A 40 12.26 27.10 -10.59
N ARG A 41 13.35 27.79 -10.98
CA ARG A 41 13.79 27.84 -12.38
C ARG A 41 14.12 26.47 -12.94
N GLN A 42 14.80 25.62 -12.16
CA GLN A 42 15.13 24.26 -12.55
C GLN A 42 13.88 23.40 -12.76
N SER A 43 12.82 23.67 -11.98
CA SER A 43 11.50 23.05 -12.14
C SER A 43 10.77 23.48 -13.42
N TRP A 44 10.80 24.76 -13.78
CA TRP A 44 10.15 25.28 -15.00
C TRP A 44 10.85 24.86 -16.30
N VAL A 45 12.18 24.68 -16.25
CA VAL A 45 12.96 24.22 -17.42
C VAL A 45 12.63 22.78 -17.81
N ASN A 46 12.06 22.00 -16.87
CA ASN A 46 11.80 20.56 -17.08
C ASN A 46 10.38 20.22 -17.53
N VAL A 47 9.48 21.17 -17.83
CA VAL A 47 8.11 20.85 -18.27
C VAL A 47 8.11 20.13 -19.62
N GLU A 48 8.86 20.65 -20.60
CA GLU A 48 9.03 20.02 -21.92
C GLU A 48 9.67 18.63 -21.79
N SER A 49 10.76 18.53 -21.02
CA SER A 49 11.42 17.25 -20.71
C SER A 49 10.45 16.27 -20.05
N SER A 50 9.64 16.75 -19.10
CA SER A 50 8.67 15.90 -18.38
C SER A 50 7.57 15.34 -19.28
N ILE A 51 7.08 16.14 -20.22
CA ILE A 51 6.10 15.70 -21.22
C ILE A 51 6.74 14.69 -22.16
N ASN A 52 7.93 14.98 -22.68
CA ASN A 52 8.63 14.11 -23.62
C ASN A 52 9.06 12.77 -22.98
N GLU A 53 9.51 12.79 -21.71
CA GLU A 53 9.83 11.57 -20.95
C GLU A 53 8.60 10.67 -20.80
N TYR A 54 7.42 11.24 -20.53
CA TYR A 54 6.19 10.46 -20.47
C TYR A 54 5.80 9.90 -21.85
N LEU A 55 5.80 10.73 -22.88
CA LEU A 55 5.44 10.31 -24.24
C LEU A 55 6.36 9.23 -24.81
N GLN A 56 7.63 9.27 -24.43
CA GLN A 56 8.63 8.26 -24.81
C GLN A 56 8.65 7.05 -23.86
N GLN A 57 7.78 7.02 -22.85
CA GLN A 57 7.72 6.00 -21.80
C GLN A 57 9.04 5.80 -21.03
N LEU A 58 9.86 6.83 -20.95
CA LEU A 58 11.13 6.81 -20.22
C LEU A 58 10.97 7.07 -18.72
N ASP A 59 9.85 7.67 -18.31
CA ASP A 59 9.53 7.89 -16.89
C ASP A 59 9.05 6.56 -16.27
N TRP A 60 9.81 6.05 -15.29
CA TRP A 60 9.50 4.81 -14.59
C TRP A 60 8.11 4.80 -13.92
N ARG A 61 7.56 6.00 -13.63
CA ARG A 61 6.25 6.16 -13.00
C ARG A 61 5.09 5.79 -13.94
N VAL A 62 5.31 5.74 -15.24
CA VAL A 62 4.26 5.40 -16.24
C VAL A 62 3.68 4.01 -15.98
N ASN A 63 4.48 3.08 -15.46
CA ASN A 63 4.09 1.71 -15.16
C ASN A 63 4.33 1.34 -13.67
N ALA A 64 4.45 2.34 -12.79
CA ALA A 64 4.83 2.11 -11.39
C ALA A 64 3.73 1.42 -10.56
N ASN A 65 2.47 1.58 -10.94
CA ASN A 65 1.33 1.03 -10.22
C ASN A 65 0.37 0.31 -11.17
N ALA A 66 -0.19 -0.81 -10.72
CA ALA A 66 -1.13 -1.62 -11.50
C ALA A 66 -2.43 -0.88 -11.91
N ASN A 67 -2.77 0.20 -11.22
CA ASN A 67 -3.95 1.02 -11.50
C ASN A 67 -3.69 2.19 -12.46
N GLN A 68 -2.47 2.35 -12.98
CA GLN A 68 -2.09 3.40 -13.92
C GLN A 68 -1.72 2.80 -15.27
N GLY A 69 -2.03 3.51 -16.34
CA GLY A 69 -1.68 3.13 -17.70
C GLY A 69 -1.23 4.32 -18.55
N TYR A 70 -0.49 4.05 -19.62
CA TYR A 70 -0.12 5.06 -20.60
C TYR A 70 -1.37 5.61 -21.30
N SER A 71 -1.71 6.87 -21.03
CA SER A 71 -2.93 7.53 -21.50
C SER A 71 -2.82 9.05 -21.40
N LEU A 72 -3.73 9.77 -22.08
CA LEU A 72 -3.78 11.23 -21.99
C LEU A 72 -4.00 11.71 -20.54
N GLY A 73 -4.92 11.10 -19.82
CA GLY A 73 -5.12 11.47 -18.42
C GLY A 73 -3.93 11.12 -17.53
N GLY A 74 -3.23 10.00 -17.83
CA GLY A 74 -1.97 9.66 -17.17
C GLY A 74 -0.88 10.71 -17.41
N LEU A 75 -0.80 11.28 -18.61
CA LEU A 75 0.08 12.43 -18.90
C LEU A 75 -0.29 13.64 -18.03
N ILE A 76 -1.57 13.99 -17.93
CA ILE A 76 -2.05 15.12 -17.11
C ILE A 76 -1.68 14.89 -15.65
N LEU A 77 -1.93 13.71 -15.10
CA LEU A 77 -1.58 13.36 -13.72
C LEU A 77 -0.06 13.40 -13.49
N ASN A 78 0.74 12.90 -14.43
CA ASN A 78 2.20 12.93 -14.31
C ASN A 78 2.73 14.36 -14.27
N VAL A 79 2.29 15.22 -15.18
CA VAL A 79 2.74 16.64 -15.23
C VAL A 79 2.26 17.41 -14.00
N SER A 80 0.97 17.30 -13.65
CA SER A 80 0.44 17.96 -12.45
C SER A 80 1.11 17.45 -11.17
N GLY A 81 1.37 16.16 -11.09
CA GLY A 81 2.05 15.52 -9.97
C GLY A 81 3.48 16.05 -9.77
N LYS A 82 4.24 16.23 -10.86
CA LYS A 82 5.58 16.83 -10.76
C LYS A 82 5.53 18.28 -10.24
N VAL A 83 4.52 19.05 -10.64
CA VAL A 83 4.32 20.44 -10.14
C VAL A 83 3.97 20.42 -8.65
N VAL A 84 3.04 19.56 -8.23
CA VAL A 84 2.64 19.43 -6.82
C VAL A 84 3.81 18.94 -5.96
N ALA A 85 4.58 17.96 -6.42
CA ALA A 85 5.77 17.48 -5.71
C ALA A 85 6.81 18.58 -5.52
N ASN A 86 7.03 19.40 -6.55
CA ASN A 86 7.91 20.55 -6.45
C ASN A 86 7.41 21.58 -5.41
N TYR A 87 6.09 21.81 -5.35
CA TYR A 87 5.49 22.70 -4.36
C TYR A 87 5.70 22.18 -2.92
N TRP A 88 5.50 20.86 -2.67
CA TRP A 88 5.83 20.25 -1.40
C TRP A 88 7.28 20.47 -0.99
N LEU A 89 8.22 20.12 -1.88
CA LEU A 89 9.64 20.05 -1.58
C LEU A 89 10.34 21.41 -1.46
N ASN A 90 9.80 22.46 -2.08
CA ASN A 90 10.45 23.77 -2.12
C ASN A 90 9.69 24.87 -1.36
N TYR A 91 8.39 24.70 -1.12
CA TYR A 91 7.57 25.75 -0.50
C TYR A 91 6.92 25.33 0.81
N ILE A 92 6.56 24.06 0.95
CA ILE A 92 5.91 23.55 2.16
C ILE A 92 6.95 23.02 3.16
N TYR A 93 7.85 22.15 2.70
CA TYR A 93 8.87 21.55 3.57
C TYR A 93 10.10 22.46 3.72
N PRO A 94 10.75 22.43 4.91
CA PRO A 94 12.10 22.99 5.07
C PRO A 94 13.08 22.41 4.06
N ALA A 95 14.08 23.21 3.68
CA ALA A 95 15.06 22.85 2.65
C ALA A 95 15.80 21.53 2.93
N GLU A 96 16.06 21.22 4.21
CA GLU A 96 16.72 19.99 4.64
C GLU A 96 15.90 18.75 4.32
N ILE A 97 14.59 18.79 4.57
CA ILE A 97 13.65 17.70 4.24
C ILE A 97 13.58 17.49 2.73
N GLY A 98 13.44 18.59 1.98
CA GLY A 98 13.44 18.54 0.52
C GLY A 98 14.73 17.98 -0.06
N ARG A 99 15.87 18.31 0.53
CA ARG A 99 17.19 17.77 0.16
C ARG A 99 17.29 16.27 0.44
N ALA A 100 16.97 15.85 1.66
CA ALA A 100 17.01 14.43 2.05
C ALA A 100 16.14 13.56 1.12
N HIS A 101 14.96 14.05 0.72
CA HIS A 101 14.15 13.37 -0.29
C HIS A 101 14.83 13.32 -1.65
N ARG A 102 15.28 14.47 -2.19
CA ARG A 102 15.91 14.54 -3.52
C ARG A 102 17.19 13.71 -3.60
N GLU A 103 17.95 13.72 -2.53
CA GLU A 103 19.20 12.96 -2.41
C GLU A 103 19.01 11.49 -2.09
N ALA A 104 17.77 11.04 -1.88
CA ALA A 104 17.41 9.66 -1.59
C ALA A 104 17.94 9.11 -0.24
N ASP A 105 18.14 9.96 0.76
CA ASP A 105 18.34 9.53 2.14
C ASP A 105 17.06 8.90 2.69
N PHE A 106 15.91 9.45 2.29
CA PHE A 106 14.59 8.86 2.45
C PHE A 106 13.67 9.18 1.25
N HIS A 107 12.52 8.56 1.22
CA HIS A 107 11.47 8.85 0.24
C HIS A 107 10.18 9.26 0.95
N ILE A 108 9.68 10.48 0.64
CA ILE A 108 8.33 10.91 1.01
C ILE A 108 7.40 10.43 -0.09
N HIS A 109 6.42 9.60 0.25
CA HIS A 109 5.46 9.05 -0.70
C HIS A 109 4.38 10.06 -1.08
N ASP A 110 3.78 9.89 -2.26
CA ASP A 110 2.61 10.62 -2.75
C ASP A 110 2.76 12.14 -2.75
N LEU A 111 3.92 12.62 -3.13
CA LEU A 111 4.17 14.05 -3.32
C LEU A 111 3.44 14.63 -4.54
N ASP A 112 2.95 13.77 -5.44
CA ASP A 112 2.17 14.12 -6.62
C ASP A 112 0.75 14.60 -6.31
N MET A 113 0.29 14.40 -5.07
CA MET A 113 -1.00 14.91 -4.59
C MET A 113 -0.85 15.75 -3.32
N LEU A 114 -1.67 16.78 -3.18
CA LEU A 114 -1.74 17.60 -1.97
C LEU A 114 -2.76 16.99 -0.98
N SER A 115 -2.64 15.69 -0.70
CA SER A 115 -3.63 14.91 0.04
C SER A 115 -2.98 13.94 1.04
N GLY A 116 -3.83 13.27 1.84
CA GLY A 116 -3.42 12.14 2.66
C GLY A 116 -3.14 10.88 1.83
N TYR A 117 -2.54 9.87 2.46
CA TYR A 117 -2.16 8.62 1.80
C TYR A 117 -3.36 7.68 1.68
N CYS A 118 -3.68 6.90 2.71
CA CYS A 118 -4.75 5.90 2.70
C CYS A 118 -5.82 6.21 3.73
N ALA A 119 -7.07 5.90 3.42
CA ALA A 119 -8.18 6.06 4.35
C ALA A 119 -9.07 4.83 4.42
N GLY A 120 -9.46 4.44 5.66
CA GLY A 120 -10.53 3.51 5.94
C GLY A 120 -11.78 4.27 6.31
N TRP A 121 -12.87 3.81 5.76
CA TRP A 121 -14.16 4.43 5.89
C TRP A 121 -15.11 3.52 6.65
N SER A 122 -16.06 4.10 7.33
CA SER A 122 -17.14 3.33 7.95
C SER A 122 -18.14 2.90 6.89
N LEU A 123 -18.14 1.61 6.55
CA LEU A 123 -19.17 1.04 5.69
C LEU A 123 -20.55 1.14 6.36
N ARG A 124 -20.62 0.95 7.68
CA ARG A 124 -21.84 1.13 8.46
C ARG A 124 -22.43 2.53 8.27
N THR A 125 -21.62 3.58 8.38
CA THR A 125 -22.08 4.97 8.17
C THR A 125 -22.64 5.16 6.77
N LEU A 126 -21.96 4.69 5.73
CA LEU A 126 -22.45 4.77 4.35
C LEU A 126 -23.79 4.05 4.17
N LEU A 127 -23.93 2.85 4.73
CA LEU A 127 -25.14 2.04 4.59
C LEU A 127 -26.33 2.56 5.42
N THR A 128 -26.08 3.27 6.53
CA THR A 128 -27.14 3.83 7.38
C THR A 128 -27.54 5.25 7.00
N GLU A 129 -26.62 6.04 6.46
CA GLU A 129 -26.85 7.46 6.15
C GLU A 129 -26.97 7.73 4.65
N GLY A 130 -26.30 6.94 3.82
CA GLY A 130 -26.20 7.14 2.38
C GLY A 130 -25.04 8.05 1.97
N LEU A 131 -24.98 8.37 0.67
CA LEU A 131 -23.98 9.27 0.08
C LEU A 131 -24.56 10.68 -0.03
N ASN A 132 -24.41 11.48 1.01
CA ASN A 132 -25.05 12.80 1.13
C ASN A 132 -24.27 13.78 2.02
N GLY A 133 -24.86 14.97 2.24
CA GLY A 133 -24.35 15.98 3.16
C GLY A 133 -23.16 16.76 2.63
N VAL A 134 -22.89 16.72 1.32
CA VAL A 134 -21.86 17.52 0.66
C VAL A 134 -22.54 18.65 -0.14
N PRO A 135 -22.34 19.92 0.25
CA PRO A 135 -23.04 21.05 -0.38
C PRO A 135 -22.83 21.10 -1.90
N GLY A 136 -23.92 21.25 -2.64
CA GLY A 136 -23.91 21.38 -4.10
C GLY A 136 -23.60 20.08 -4.86
N LYS A 137 -23.59 18.91 -4.22
CA LYS A 137 -23.40 17.61 -4.84
C LYS A 137 -24.71 16.83 -4.85
N VAL A 138 -24.79 15.85 -5.78
CA VAL A 138 -25.92 14.91 -5.82
C VAL A 138 -25.92 14.06 -4.56
N GLU A 139 -27.10 13.83 -3.99
CA GLU A 139 -27.27 13.08 -2.76
C GLU A 139 -28.05 11.79 -2.99
N ALA A 140 -27.67 10.74 -2.29
CA ALA A 140 -28.40 9.49 -2.17
C ALA A 140 -28.68 9.21 -0.70
N GLY A 141 -29.92 8.87 -0.36
CA GLY A 141 -30.29 8.39 0.97
C GLY A 141 -29.72 7.00 1.25
N ALA A 142 -29.95 6.51 2.48
CA ALA A 142 -29.55 5.16 2.88
C ALA A 142 -30.09 4.10 1.88
N PRO A 143 -29.25 3.15 1.45
CA PRO A 143 -29.69 2.11 0.53
C PRO A 143 -30.73 1.19 1.18
N LYS A 144 -31.68 0.70 0.38
CA LYS A 144 -32.75 -0.20 0.83
C LYS A 144 -32.53 -1.65 0.40
N HIS A 145 -31.77 -1.85 -0.68
CA HIS A 145 -31.56 -3.13 -1.35
C HIS A 145 -30.06 -3.36 -1.62
N LEU A 146 -29.68 -4.62 -1.81
CA LEU A 146 -28.29 -5.00 -2.06
C LEU A 146 -27.69 -4.25 -3.27
N SER A 147 -28.41 -4.16 -4.38
CA SER A 147 -27.94 -3.48 -5.60
C SER A 147 -27.68 -2.00 -5.40
N SER A 148 -28.53 -1.32 -4.63
CA SER A 148 -28.30 0.10 -4.28
C SER A 148 -27.16 0.26 -3.29
N ALA A 149 -26.96 -0.67 -2.35
CA ALA A 149 -25.83 -0.67 -1.43
C ALA A 149 -24.50 -0.84 -2.17
N THR A 150 -24.38 -1.83 -3.05
CA THR A 150 -23.18 -2.04 -3.87
C THR A 150 -22.91 -0.86 -4.80
N GLY A 151 -23.93 -0.27 -5.42
CA GLY A 151 -23.80 0.93 -6.24
C GLY A 151 -23.30 2.15 -5.46
N GLN A 152 -23.77 2.38 -4.23
CA GLN A 152 -23.27 3.46 -3.37
C GLN A 152 -21.83 3.22 -2.92
N ILE A 153 -21.43 1.98 -2.66
CA ILE A 153 -20.04 1.63 -2.33
C ILE A 153 -19.09 2.00 -3.47
N VAL A 154 -19.46 1.64 -4.71
CA VAL A 154 -18.67 1.99 -5.90
C VAL A 154 -18.54 3.50 -6.05
N ASN A 155 -19.66 4.23 -5.96
CA ASN A 155 -19.66 5.69 -6.08
C ASN A 155 -18.84 6.36 -4.97
N PHE A 156 -18.94 5.87 -3.74
CA PHE A 156 -18.19 6.38 -2.61
C PHE A 156 -16.68 6.19 -2.81
N LEU A 157 -16.24 4.97 -3.07
CA LEU A 157 -14.83 4.65 -3.26
C LEU A 157 -14.24 5.37 -4.48
N GLY A 158 -15.00 5.43 -5.59
CA GLY A 158 -14.63 6.19 -6.78
C GLY A 158 -14.50 7.70 -6.54
N THR A 159 -15.33 8.25 -5.66
CA THR A 159 -15.26 9.67 -5.27
C THR A 159 -14.07 9.93 -4.34
N MET A 160 -13.88 9.09 -3.32
CA MET A 160 -12.83 9.26 -2.32
C MET A 160 -11.42 9.18 -2.89
N GLN A 161 -11.20 8.38 -3.92
CA GLN A 161 -9.89 8.34 -4.58
C GLN A 161 -9.45 9.67 -5.20
N ASN A 162 -10.37 10.61 -5.44
CA ASN A 162 -10.02 11.94 -5.93
C ASN A 162 -9.56 12.89 -4.81
N GLU A 163 -9.81 12.53 -3.56
CA GLU A 163 -9.39 13.30 -2.38
C GLU A 163 -8.21 12.66 -1.63
N TRP A 164 -7.83 11.42 -1.96
CA TRP A 164 -6.77 10.65 -1.32
C TRP A 164 -5.81 10.05 -2.35
N ALA A 165 -4.52 9.98 -2.01
CA ALA A 165 -3.49 9.50 -2.94
C ALA A 165 -3.49 7.97 -3.10
N GLY A 166 -3.61 7.26 -1.98
CA GLY A 166 -3.51 5.80 -1.91
C GLY A 166 -4.86 5.09 -1.81
N ALA A 167 -4.85 3.93 -1.17
CA ALA A 167 -5.99 3.05 -1.11
C ALA A 167 -7.14 3.56 -0.24
N GLN A 168 -8.35 3.21 -0.65
CA GLN A 168 -9.58 3.40 0.07
C GLN A 168 -10.13 2.04 0.49
N ALA A 169 -10.50 1.87 1.76
CA ALA A 169 -10.85 0.57 2.30
C ALA A 169 -12.17 0.57 3.08
N PHE A 170 -12.89 -0.54 2.95
CA PHE A 170 -13.97 -0.92 3.84
C PHE A 170 -13.65 -2.23 4.55
N SER A 171 -13.91 -2.27 5.85
CA SER A 171 -13.83 -3.48 6.67
C SER A 171 -15.19 -4.13 6.87
N SER A 172 -15.21 -5.41 7.24
CA SER A 172 -16.43 -6.18 7.54
C SER A 172 -17.45 -6.16 6.39
N PHE A 173 -16.93 -6.27 5.16
CA PHE A 173 -17.74 -6.11 3.95
C PHE A 173 -18.88 -7.13 3.87
N ASP A 174 -18.59 -8.41 4.09
CA ASP A 174 -19.56 -9.49 4.09
C ASP A 174 -20.55 -9.38 5.27
N THR A 175 -20.07 -8.98 6.45
CA THR A 175 -20.92 -8.78 7.63
C THR A 175 -21.96 -7.67 7.43
N TYR A 176 -21.54 -6.51 6.90
CA TYR A 176 -22.44 -5.38 6.73
C TYR A 176 -23.39 -5.49 5.54
N LEU A 177 -23.06 -6.25 4.50
CA LEU A 177 -23.95 -6.44 3.35
C LEU A 177 -24.94 -7.61 3.51
N ALA A 178 -24.61 -8.62 4.31
CA ALA A 178 -25.45 -9.78 4.52
C ALA A 178 -26.91 -9.45 4.94
N PRO A 179 -27.17 -8.45 5.81
CA PRO A 179 -28.53 -8.07 6.18
C PRO A 179 -29.45 -7.67 5.03
N PHE A 180 -28.92 -7.06 3.97
CA PHE A 180 -29.72 -6.69 2.80
C PHE A 180 -30.24 -7.91 2.06
N ILE A 181 -29.42 -8.96 1.96
CA ILE A 181 -29.80 -10.23 1.35
C ILE A 181 -30.87 -10.92 2.19
N LYS A 182 -30.69 -10.96 3.52
CA LYS A 182 -31.63 -11.59 4.44
C LYS A 182 -32.97 -10.89 4.44
N LYS A 183 -32.99 -9.55 4.52
CA LYS A 183 -34.20 -8.73 4.54
C LYS A 183 -35.06 -8.98 3.30
N ASP A 184 -34.45 -8.98 2.11
CA ASP A 184 -35.17 -9.11 0.83
C ASP A 184 -35.24 -10.55 0.33
N ASN A 185 -34.68 -11.52 1.06
CA ASN A 185 -34.53 -12.93 0.65
C ASN A 185 -33.97 -13.07 -0.77
N VAL A 186 -32.88 -12.32 -1.03
CA VAL A 186 -32.27 -12.23 -2.37
C VAL A 186 -31.74 -13.59 -2.81
N PRO A 187 -32.08 -14.09 -4.01
CA PRO A 187 -31.55 -15.35 -4.51
C PRO A 187 -30.06 -15.21 -4.87
N TYR A 188 -29.34 -16.34 -4.86
CA TYR A 188 -27.90 -16.34 -5.09
C TYR A 188 -27.47 -15.71 -6.42
N ASP A 189 -28.22 -15.94 -7.49
CA ASP A 189 -27.90 -15.38 -8.82
C ASP A 189 -27.92 -13.84 -8.83
N GLU A 190 -28.82 -13.22 -8.07
CA GLU A 190 -28.86 -11.77 -7.91
C GLU A 190 -27.73 -11.25 -7.02
N VAL A 191 -27.33 -12.01 -5.98
CA VAL A 191 -26.15 -11.70 -5.18
C VAL A 191 -24.90 -11.75 -6.05
N LEU A 192 -24.76 -12.82 -6.86
CA LEU A 192 -23.63 -12.99 -7.78
C LEU A 192 -23.56 -11.82 -8.77
N GLN A 193 -24.69 -11.42 -9.35
CA GLN A 193 -24.76 -10.28 -10.29
C GLN A 193 -24.35 -8.97 -9.60
N SER A 194 -24.87 -8.69 -8.41
CA SER A 194 -24.54 -7.46 -7.65
C SER A 194 -23.05 -7.37 -7.30
N ILE A 195 -22.44 -8.49 -6.91
CA ILE A 195 -21.00 -8.56 -6.61
C ILE A 195 -20.17 -8.44 -7.90
N GLN A 196 -20.61 -9.03 -9.01
CA GLN A 196 -19.95 -8.88 -10.31
C GLN A 196 -19.95 -7.41 -10.77
N GLU A 197 -21.07 -6.73 -10.66
CA GLU A 197 -21.18 -5.30 -10.99
C GLU A 197 -20.27 -4.44 -10.12
N LEU A 198 -20.24 -4.70 -8.81
CA LEU A 198 -19.34 -4.01 -7.88
C LEU A 198 -17.87 -4.19 -8.29
N ILE A 199 -17.42 -5.42 -8.50
CA ILE A 199 -16.03 -5.71 -8.87
C ILE A 199 -15.70 -5.08 -10.23
N TYR A 200 -16.55 -5.24 -11.23
CA TYR A 200 -16.34 -4.64 -12.55
C TYR A 200 -16.19 -3.12 -12.44
N ASN A 201 -17.10 -2.45 -11.77
CA ASN A 201 -17.09 -0.99 -11.64
C ASN A 201 -15.90 -0.46 -10.83
N LEU A 202 -15.39 -1.23 -9.86
CA LEU A 202 -14.16 -0.89 -9.16
C LEU A 202 -12.89 -1.09 -10.00
N ASN A 203 -12.99 -1.72 -11.17
CA ASN A 203 -11.88 -1.84 -12.13
C ASN A 203 -12.03 -0.89 -13.34
N VAL A 204 -13.10 -0.09 -13.38
CA VAL A 204 -13.26 0.95 -14.40
C VAL A 204 -12.47 2.20 -13.98
N PRO A 205 -11.67 2.80 -14.89
CA PRO A 205 -10.94 4.03 -14.60
C PRO A 205 -11.89 5.18 -14.24
N SER A 206 -11.82 5.72 -13.04
CA SER A 206 -12.70 6.77 -12.53
C SER A 206 -11.94 8.03 -12.07
N ARG A 207 -10.67 7.93 -11.66
CA ARG A 207 -9.83 9.09 -11.39
C ARG A 207 -9.32 9.65 -12.70
N TRP A 208 -9.85 10.81 -13.10
CA TRP A 208 -9.48 11.50 -14.36
C TRP A 208 -9.60 10.60 -15.60
N GLY A 209 -10.39 9.54 -15.52
CA GLY A 209 -10.57 8.57 -16.62
C GLY A 209 -9.34 7.70 -16.91
N THR A 210 -8.36 7.59 -15.98
CA THR A 210 -7.11 6.87 -16.22
C THR A 210 -6.73 5.87 -15.15
N GLN A 211 -7.13 6.13 -13.90
CA GLN A 211 -6.85 5.26 -12.77
C GLN A 211 -8.11 4.61 -12.25
N THR A 212 -8.03 3.30 -12.02
CA THR A 212 -9.05 2.58 -11.27
C THR A 212 -8.94 2.93 -9.78
N PRO A 213 -10.05 2.88 -9.01
CA PRO A 213 -9.99 3.06 -7.57
C PRO A 213 -9.06 2.02 -6.93
N PHE A 214 -8.02 2.49 -6.25
CA PHE A 214 -7.18 1.60 -5.46
C PHE A 214 -7.94 1.23 -4.17
N THR A 215 -8.54 0.05 -4.13
CA THR A 215 -9.50 -0.35 -3.12
C THR A 215 -9.12 -1.64 -2.43
N ASN A 216 -9.43 -1.72 -1.13
CA ASN A 216 -9.31 -2.93 -0.33
C ASN A 216 -10.66 -3.22 0.36
N LEU A 217 -11.06 -4.48 0.35
CA LEU A 217 -12.20 -4.98 1.11
C LEU A 217 -11.73 -6.06 2.08
N THR A 218 -12.10 -5.92 3.36
CA THR A 218 -11.85 -6.93 4.37
C THR A 218 -13.11 -7.73 4.64
N PHE A 219 -12.97 -9.04 4.59
CA PHE A 219 -14.02 -10.03 4.84
C PHE A 219 -13.80 -10.69 6.19
N ASP A 220 -14.86 -10.77 6.97
CA ASP A 220 -14.80 -11.38 8.30
C ASP A 220 -14.92 -12.90 8.25
N TRP A 221 -15.60 -13.47 7.26
CA TRP A 221 -15.97 -14.88 7.13
C TRP A 221 -16.90 -15.38 8.22
N THR A 222 -16.56 -15.07 9.48
CA THR A 222 -17.40 -15.29 10.65
C THR A 222 -17.75 -13.94 11.27
N CYS A 223 -19.01 -13.73 11.62
CA CYS A 223 -19.47 -12.47 12.19
C CYS A 223 -18.66 -12.12 13.46
N PRO A 224 -18.03 -10.92 13.52
CA PRO A 224 -17.26 -10.49 14.68
C PRO A 224 -18.09 -10.47 15.96
N GLU A 225 -17.41 -10.76 17.08
CA GLU A 225 -18.06 -10.87 18.40
C GLU A 225 -18.80 -9.58 18.81
N ASP A 226 -18.22 -8.42 18.51
CA ASP A 226 -18.77 -7.10 18.81
C ASP A 226 -19.99 -6.73 17.96
N LEU A 227 -20.16 -7.32 16.78
CA LEU A 227 -21.32 -7.12 15.91
C LEU A 227 -22.40 -8.19 16.06
N ARG A 228 -22.04 -9.38 16.55
CA ARG A 228 -22.87 -10.58 16.53
C ARG A 228 -24.28 -10.37 17.08
N ASN A 229 -24.41 -9.62 18.16
CA ASN A 229 -25.69 -9.36 18.86
C ASN A 229 -26.31 -8.01 18.50
N GLN A 230 -25.71 -7.25 17.57
CA GLN A 230 -26.28 -5.98 17.14
C GLN A 230 -27.31 -6.19 16.04
N HIS A 231 -28.39 -5.41 16.09
CA HIS A 231 -29.40 -5.38 15.04
C HIS A 231 -28.99 -4.43 13.92
N PRO A 232 -28.99 -4.88 12.64
CA PRO A 232 -28.73 -4.01 11.51
C PRO A 232 -29.81 -2.93 11.35
N ILE A 233 -29.39 -1.74 10.93
CA ILE A 233 -30.30 -0.65 10.54
C ILE A 233 -30.25 -0.52 9.02
N ILE A 234 -31.40 -0.73 8.36
CA ILE A 234 -31.56 -0.58 6.91
C ILE A 234 -32.61 0.48 6.63
N ALA A 235 -32.20 1.54 5.91
CA ALA A 235 -33.08 2.66 5.56
C ALA A 235 -33.79 3.31 6.77
N GLY A 236 -33.09 3.36 7.91
CA GLY A 236 -33.59 3.94 9.15
C GLY A 236 -34.43 3.00 10.02
N GLU A 237 -34.66 1.75 9.60
CA GLU A 237 -35.41 0.75 10.34
C GLU A 237 -34.46 -0.31 10.93
N GLU A 238 -34.64 -0.59 12.23
CA GLU A 238 -33.94 -1.67 12.91
C GLU A 238 -34.52 -3.02 12.50
N MET A 239 -33.66 -3.94 12.08
CA MET A 239 -34.10 -5.26 11.62
C MET A 239 -34.43 -6.18 12.80
N PRO A 240 -35.42 -7.11 12.66
CA PRO A 240 -35.81 -8.03 13.72
C PRO A 240 -34.80 -9.16 13.97
N PHE A 241 -33.68 -9.16 13.27
CA PHE A 241 -32.59 -10.14 13.36
C PHE A 241 -31.25 -9.43 13.61
N THR A 242 -30.26 -10.17 14.10
CA THR A 242 -28.92 -9.65 14.36
C THR A 242 -27.95 -9.92 13.21
N TYR A 243 -26.76 -9.26 13.23
CA TYR A 243 -25.69 -9.60 12.27
C TYR A 243 -25.27 -11.06 12.39
N GLY A 244 -25.28 -11.64 13.61
CA GLY A 244 -24.96 -13.04 13.85
C GLY A 244 -25.93 -14.03 13.17
N ASP A 245 -27.16 -13.61 12.92
CA ASP A 245 -28.17 -14.42 12.23
C ASP A 245 -28.00 -14.44 10.71
N CYS A 246 -27.00 -13.73 10.15
CA CYS A 246 -26.79 -13.58 8.71
C CYS A 246 -25.66 -14.45 8.13
N LYS A 247 -25.26 -15.53 8.82
CA LYS A 247 -24.14 -16.38 8.38
C LYS A 247 -24.34 -16.94 6.96
N ARG A 248 -25.54 -17.41 6.64
CA ARG A 248 -25.88 -17.92 5.31
C ARG A 248 -25.67 -16.85 4.22
N GLU A 249 -26.09 -15.65 4.51
CA GLU A 249 -26.00 -14.52 3.59
C GLU A 249 -24.54 -14.03 3.43
N MET A 250 -23.76 -14.05 4.52
CA MET A 250 -22.30 -13.84 4.45
C MET A 250 -21.64 -14.87 3.54
N ASP A 251 -22.02 -16.15 3.67
CA ASP A 251 -21.48 -17.23 2.81
C ASP A 251 -21.84 -17.02 1.34
N MET A 252 -23.03 -16.49 1.03
CA MET A 252 -23.44 -16.14 -0.34
C MET A 252 -22.54 -15.02 -0.91
N ILE A 253 -22.23 -13.99 -0.13
CA ILE A 253 -21.35 -12.89 -0.55
C ILE A 253 -19.93 -13.43 -0.81
N ASN A 254 -19.38 -14.20 0.14
CA ASN A 254 -18.04 -14.77 0.01
C ASN A 254 -17.94 -15.68 -1.21
N ARG A 255 -18.93 -16.54 -1.42
CA ARG A 255 -19.01 -17.40 -2.61
C ARG A 255 -19.05 -16.60 -3.90
N ALA A 256 -19.91 -15.58 -3.98
CA ALA A 256 -20.04 -14.74 -5.16
C ALA A 256 -18.74 -13.98 -5.47
N TYR A 257 -18.10 -13.41 -4.43
CA TYR A 257 -16.82 -12.73 -4.59
C TYR A 257 -15.73 -13.66 -5.12
N ILE A 258 -15.58 -14.85 -4.52
CA ILE A 258 -14.58 -15.84 -4.95
C ILE A 258 -14.83 -16.30 -6.38
N GLU A 259 -16.09 -16.57 -6.74
CA GLU A 259 -16.45 -17.01 -8.09
C GLU A 259 -16.14 -15.95 -9.15
N VAL A 260 -16.49 -14.68 -8.91
CA VAL A 260 -16.22 -13.58 -9.84
C VAL A 260 -14.71 -13.36 -10.00
N MET A 261 -13.96 -13.30 -8.89
CA MET A 261 -12.51 -13.11 -8.92
C MET A 261 -11.78 -14.28 -9.59
N THR A 262 -12.26 -15.51 -9.39
CA THR A 262 -11.66 -16.71 -10.00
C THR A 262 -11.94 -16.79 -11.51
N LYS A 263 -13.14 -16.37 -11.94
CA LYS A 263 -13.54 -16.33 -13.35
C LYS A 263 -12.82 -15.22 -14.12
N GLY A 264 -12.62 -14.07 -13.47
CA GLY A 264 -12.05 -12.89 -14.10
C GLY A 264 -13.02 -12.17 -15.05
N ASP A 265 -12.46 -11.29 -15.88
CA ASP A 265 -13.23 -10.53 -16.87
C ASP A 265 -13.73 -11.41 -18.05
N ALA A 266 -14.36 -10.79 -19.05
CA ALA A 266 -14.89 -11.49 -20.23
C ALA A 266 -13.83 -12.28 -21.03
N LYS A 267 -12.55 -11.99 -20.82
CA LYS A 267 -11.41 -12.72 -21.40
C LYS A 267 -10.68 -13.64 -20.41
N GLY A 268 -11.22 -13.81 -19.19
CA GLY A 268 -10.62 -14.61 -18.14
C GLY A 268 -9.39 -13.97 -17.45
N ARG A 269 -9.22 -12.64 -17.59
CA ARG A 269 -8.15 -11.92 -16.89
C ARG A 269 -8.59 -11.62 -15.46
N VAL A 270 -7.68 -11.82 -14.51
CA VAL A 270 -7.95 -11.53 -13.10
C VAL A 270 -8.20 -10.03 -12.88
N PHE A 271 -9.17 -9.71 -12.03
CA PHE A 271 -9.40 -8.34 -11.60
C PHE A 271 -8.31 -7.90 -10.60
N THR A 272 -7.82 -6.67 -10.76
CA THR A 272 -6.80 -6.11 -9.87
C THR A 272 -7.42 -5.65 -8.54
N PHE A 273 -8.63 -5.12 -8.58
CA PHE A 273 -9.33 -4.57 -7.43
C PHE A 273 -10.74 -5.18 -7.27
N PRO A 274 -11.33 -5.08 -6.06
CA PRO A 274 -10.69 -4.69 -4.80
C PRO A 274 -9.70 -5.76 -4.31
N ILE A 275 -8.63 -5.32 -3.64
CA ILE A 275 -7.70 -6.25 -2.98
C ILE A 275 -8.44 -6.91 -1.81
N PRO A 276 -8.56 -8.25 -1.78
CA PRO A 276 -9.27 -8.92 -0.70
C PRO A 276 -8.35 -9.25 0.48
N THR A 277 -8.83 -8.96 1.68
CA THR A 277 -8.24 -9.43 2.94
C THR A 277 -9.25 -10.29 3.66
N TYR A 278 -8.86 -11.48 4.09
CA TYR A 278 -9.70 -12.35 4.90
C TYR A 278 -9.17 -12.45 6.33
N ASN A 279 -10.05 -12.19 7.29
CA ASN A 279 -9.78 -12.38 8.71
C ASN A 279 -9.86 -13.88 9.03
N ILE A 280 -8.73 -14.49 9.35
CA ILE A 280 -8.69 -15.90 9.72
C ILE A 280 -8.69 -16.01 11.24
N THR A 281 -9.85 -16.32 11.79
CA THR A 281 -10.12 -16.46 13.23
C THR A 281 -10.10 -17.93 13.65
N PRO A 282 -10.03 -18.24 14.97
CA PRO A 282 -10.06 -19.62 15.45
C PRO A 282 -11.30 -20.41 15.02
N ASP A 283 -12.41 -19.74 14.76
CA ASP A 283 -13.68 -20.29 14.30
C ASP A 283 -13.86 -20.28 12.77
N PHE A 284 -12.78 -20.07 12.00
CA PHE A 284 -12.81 -20.15 10.54
C PHE A 284 -13.17 -21.57 10.09
N ASP A 285 -14.19 -21.67 9.24
CA ASP A 285 -14.69 -22.97 8.74
C ASP A 285 -13.83 -23.49 7.59
N TRP A 286 -12.74 -24.20 7.95
CA TRP A 286 -11.78 -24.77 7.00
C TRP A 286 -12.36 -25.85 6.09
N GLU A 287 -13.44 -26.50 6.49
CA GLU A 287 -14.00 -27.64 5.78
C GLU A 287 -15.22 -27.29 4.91
N SER A 288 -15.59 -25.99 4.86
CA SER A 288 -16.69 -25.53 4.02
C SER A 288 -16.35 -25.55 2.52
N GLU A 289 -17.37 -25.69 1.67
CA GLU A 289 -17.25 -25.57 0.22
C GLU A 289 -16.64 -24.22 -0.19
N ASN A 290 -17.00 -23.13 0.51
CA ASN A 290 -16.45 -21.81 0.28
C ASN A 290 -14.95 -21.74 0.59
N ALA A 291 -14.47 -22.44 1.64
CA ALA A 291 -13.04 -22.54 1.93
C ALA A 291 -12.29 -23.26 0.80
N ASP A 292 -12.84 -24.37 0.28
CA ASP A 292 -12.22 -25.05 -0.85
C ASP A 292 -12.12 -24.16 -2.10
N LYS A 293 -13.15 -23.36 -2.40
CA LYS A 293 -13.14 -22.38 -3.49
C LYS A 293 -12.15 -21.25 -3.23
N LEU A 294 -12.07 -20.76 -1.99
CA LEU A 294 -11.11 -19.72 -1.60
C LEU A 294 -9.67 -20.17 -1.84
N PHE A 295 -9.31 -21.35 -1.38
CA PHE A 295 -7.96 -21.88 -1.54
C PHE A 295 -7.66 -22.34 -2.98
N ALA A 296 -8.67 -22.67 -3.78
CA ALA A 296 -8.53 -22.86 -5.22
C ALA A 296 -8.17 -21.54 -5.92
N MET A 297 -8.82 -20.43 -5.55
CA MET A 297 -8.48 -19.08 -6.03
C MET A 297 -7.06 -18.68 -5.60
N THR A 298 -6.68 -18.96 -4.35
CA THR A 298 -5.34 -18.68 -3.83
C THR A 298 -4.27 -19.45 -4.59
N ALA A 299 -4.47 -20.74 -4.81
CA ALA A 299 -3.55 -21.57 -5.57
C ALA A 299 -3.36 -21.10 -7.02
N LYS A 300 -4.40 -20.49 -7.60
CA LYS A 300 -4.39 -19.99 -8.98
C LYS A 300 -3.77 -18.61 -9.12
N TYR A 301 -4.18 -17.65 -8.28
CA TYR A 301 -3.87 -16.22 -8.48
C TYR A 301 -3.09 -15.57 -7.34
N GLY A 302 -2.91 -16.25 -6.20
CA GLY A 302 -2.29 -15.63 -5.03
C GLY A 302 -3.20 -14.64 -4.28
N LEU A 303 -4.50 -14.77 -4.48
CA LEU A 303 -5.52 -14.01 -3.75
C LEU A 303 -6.24 -14.94 -2.77
N PRO A 304 -6.63 -14.51 -1.59
CA PRO A 304 -6.50 -13.19 -0.97
C PRO A 304 -5.24 -13.03 -0.13
N TYR A 305 -5.20 -11.93 0.64
CA TYR A 305 -4.33 -11.78 1.79
C TYR A 305 -5.02 -12.37 3.03
N PHE A 306 -4.26 -13.10 3.86
CA PHE A 306 -4.76 -13.74 5.08
C PHE A 306 -4.25 -13.00 6.31
N GLN A 307 -5.17 -12.47 7.12
CA GLN A 307 -4.88 -11.81 8.37
C GLN A 307 -4.97 -12.82 9.52
N ASN A 308 -3.90 -12.94 10.31
CA ASN A 308 -3.76 -13.98 11.34
C ASN A 308 -4.38 -13.53 12.67
N PHE A 309 -5.50 -14.14 13.03
CA PHE A 309 -6.10 -14.02 14.36
C PHE A 309 -6.15 -15.37 15.11
N ILE A 310 -5.55 -16.44 14.56
CA ILE A 310 -5.47 -17.73 15.22
C ILE A 310 -4.39 -17.71 16.31
N ASN A 311 -3.15 -17.40 15.92
CA ASN A 311 -2.01 -17.33 16.82
C ASN A 311 -1.59 -15.86 17.05
N SER A 312 -2.52 -15.08 17.59
CA SER A 312 -2.37 -13.64 17.77
C SER A 312 -3.06 -13.19 19.06
N GLU A 313 -2.50 -12.16 19.69
CA GLU A 313 -3.12 -11.47 20.82
C GLU A 313 -4.15 -10.42 20.34
N LEU A 314 -4.20 -10.17 19.02
CA LEU A 314 -5.08 -9.20 18.41
C LEU A 314 -6.41 -9.84 18.00
N LYS A 315 -7.48 -9.07 18.10
CA LYS A 315 -8.81 -9.45 17.62
C LYS A 315 -9.19 -8.62 16.38
N PRO A 316 -10.09 -9.10 15.53
CA PRO A 316 -10.52 -8.38 14.32
C PRO A 316 -10.99 -6.94 14.56
N ASN A 317 -11.62 -6.66 15.69
CA ASN A 317 -12.07 -5.31 16.07
C ASN A 317 -10.93 -4.37 16.51
N MET A 318 -9.73 -4.88 16.76
CA MET A 318 -8.55 -4.10 17.17
C MET A 318 -7.68 -3.68 15.99
N ILE A 319 -7.93 -4.21 14.80
CA ILE A 319 -7.11 -3.96 13.61
C ILE A 319 -8.01 -3.60 12.44
N ARG A 320 -7.56 -2.64 11.63
CA ARG A 320 -8.14 -2.36 10.32
C ARG A 320 -7.08 -2.55 9.24
N SER A 321 -7.40 -3.37 8.27
CA SER A 321 -6.60 -3.52 7.06
C SER A 321 -6.99 -2.43 6.07
N MET A 322 -6.01 -1.74 5.51
CA MET A 322 -6.26 -0.53 4.71
C MET A 322 -5.87 -0.67 3.25
N CYS A 323 -4.85 -1.33 2.96
CA CYS A 323 -4.35 -1.62 1.62
C CYS A 323 -3.44 -2.83 1.72
N CYS A 324 -2.73 -3.14 0.66
CA CYS A 324 -2.00 -4.41 0.56
C CYS A 324 -1.20 -4.81 1.80
N ARG A 325 -0.89 -3.91 2.73
CA ARG A 325 -0.01 -4.24 3.88
C ARG A 325 -0.24 -3.38 5.11
N LEU A 326 -0.94 -2.25 4.97
CA LEU A 326 -1.15 -1.35 6.09
C LEU A 326 -2.17 -1.97 7.06
N GLN A 327 -1.70 -2.27 8.26
CA GLN A 327 -2.51 -2.67 9.40
C GLN A 327 -2.45 -1.58 10.45
N LEU A 328 -3.60 -1.18 10.94
CA LEU A 328 -3.70 -0.16 11.96
C LEU A 328 -4.03 -0.82 13.29
N ASP A 329 -3.04 -0.85 14.19
CA ASP A 329 -3.23 -1.33 15.56
C ASP A 329 -3.98 -0.27 16.37
N LEU A 330 -5.22 -0.55 16.66
CA LEU A 330 -6.12 0.39 17.32
C LEU A 330 -6.02 0.37 18.85
N ARG A 331 -5.13 -0.44 19.44
CA ARG A 331 -4.99 -0.53 20.90
C ARG A 331 -4.70 0.81 21.55
N GLU A 332 -3.88 1.64 20.89
CA GLU A 332 -3.60 3.00 21.37
C GLU A 332 -4.81 3.94 21.27
N LEU A 333 -5.63 3.80 20.24
CA LEU A 333 -6.90 4.54 20.14
C LEU A 333 -7.88 4.14 21.22
N LEU A 334 -7.98 2.84 21.50
CA LEU A 334 -8.86 2.31 22.54
C LEU A 334 -8.43 2.81 23.93
N LYS A 335 -7.13 2.86 24.22
CA LYS A 335 -6.60 3.41 25.49
C LYS A 335 -6.92 4.91 25.68
N ARG A 336 -6.98 5.68 24.60
CA ARG A 336 -7.29 7.12 24.64
C ARG A 336 -8.78 7.44 24.85
N GLY A 337 -9.61 6.44 25.11
CA GLY A 337 -11.05 6.60 25.38
C GLY A 337 -11.89 6.95 24.15
N ASN A 338 -11.31 6.89 22.94
CA ASN A 338 -12.03 7.14 21.68
C ASN A 338 -12.68 5.87 21.10
N GLY A 339 -12.71 4.79 21.87
CA GLY A 339 -13.08 3.44 21.41
C GLY A 339 -14.56 3.08 21.46
N LEU A 340 -15.46 4.02 21.74
CA LEU A 340 -16.90 3.74 21.72
C LEU A 340 -17.49 4.23 20.39
N PHE A 341 -17.90 3.26 19.55
CA PHE A 341 -18.73 3.42 18.35
C PHE A 341 -18.12 4.21 17.16
N GLY A 342 -17.60 3.48 16.18
CA GLY A 342 -17.33 3.98 14.83
C GLY A 342 -15.96 4.64 14.59
N SER A 343 -15.23 5.09 15.62
CA SER A 343 -13.93 5.75 15.44
C SER A 343 -12.81 4.81 14.97
N ALA A 344 -12.94 3.52 15.27
CA ALA A 344 -12.00 2.50 14.79
C ALA A 344 -12.14 2.22 13.29
N GLU A 345 -13.28 2.50 12.68
CA GLU A 345 -13.53 2.33 11.25
C GLU A 345 -13.03 3.54 10.43
N GLN A 346 -12.93 4.72 11.05
CA GLN A 346 -12.52 5.98 10.41
C GLN A 346 -11.06 6.31 10.73
N THR A 347 -10.16 5.49 10.26
CA THR A 347 -8.72 5.64 10.49
C THR A 347 -7.94 5.34 9.21
N GLY A 348 -6.70 5.79 9.13
CA GLY A 348 -5.86 5.59 7.96
C GLY A 348 -4.43 6.02 8.22
N SER A 349 -3.66 6.16 7.15
CA SER A 349 -2.34 6.76 7.15
C SER A 349 -2.36 8.11 6.45
N LEU A 350 -1.91 9.12 7.15
CA LEU A 350 -1.78 10.47 6.62
C LEU A 350 -0.72 10.54 5.52
N GLY A 351 0.37 9.82 5.70
CA GLY A 351 1.51 9.81 4.80
C GLY A 351 2.56 8.83 5.24
N VAL A 352 3.44 8.46 4.31
CA VAL A 352 4.52 7.51 4.52
C VAL A 352 5.85 8.15 4.16
N VAL A 353 6.87 7.92 4.99
CA VAL A 353 8.27 8.25 4.69
C VAL A 353 9.10 6.99 4.86
N THR A 354 9.79 6.57 3.80
CA THR A 354 10.62 5.36 3.81
C THR A 354 12.10 5.70 3.88
N ILE A 355 12.81 5.16 4.86
CA ILE A 355 14.24 5.38 5.11
C ILE A 355 15.06 4.46 4.20
N ASN A 356 16.13 5.00 3.61
CA ASN A 356 17.12 4.23 2.85
C ASN A 356 18.17 3.61 3.76
N CYS A 357 17.89 2.41 4.29
CA CYS A 357 18.80 1.73 5.21
C CYS A 357 20.07 1.23 4.52
N ALA A 358 20.01 0.84 3.24
CA ALA A 358 21.18 0.37 2.50
C ALA A 358 22.31 1.41 2.47
N ARG A 359 21.96 2.68 2.24
CA ARG A 359 22.93 3.80 2.30
C ARG A 359 23.52 3.98 3.69
N LEU A 360 22.72 3.83 4.75
CA LEU A 360 23.23 3.91 6.12
C LEU A 360 24.32 2.87 6.37
N GLY A 361 24.09 1.62 5.96
CA GLY A 361 25.10 0.56 6.07
C GLY A 361 26.39 0.90 5.31
N TYR A 362 26.26 1.46 4.12
CA TYR A 362 27.43 1.84 3.31
C TYR A 362 28.24 3.00 3.92
N LEU A 363 27.57 4.05 4.38
CA LEU A 363 28.24 5.25 4.92
C LEU A 363 28.91 4.99 6.28
N PHE A 364 28.40 4.05 7.06
CA PHE A 364 28.85 3.77 8.41
C PHE A 364 29.40 2.36 8.59
N LYS A 365 30.16 1.86 7.59
CA LYS A 365 30.79 0.53 7.63
C LYS A 365 31.52 0.29 8.96
N GLY A 366 31.08 -0.71 9.73
CA GLY A 366 31.64 -1.07 11.03
C GLY A 366 31.46 -0.04 12.17
N ASN A 367 30.80 1.08 11.93
CA ASN A 367 30.52 2.11 12.92
C ASN A 367 29.03 2.13 13.29
N GLU A 368 28.65 1.26 14.22
CA GLU A 368 27.25 1.11 14.63
C GLU A 368 26.67 2.39 15.24
N GLN A 369 27.40 3.08 16.12
CA GLN A 369 26.93 4.31 16.75
C GLN A 369 26.63 5.38 15.70
N GLY A 370 27.53 5.59 14.75
CA GLY A 370 27.33 6.56 13.68
C GLY A 370 26.12 6.22 12.79
N LEU A 371 25.86 4.92 12.55
CA LEU A 371 24.69 4.46 11.81
C LEU A 371 23.39 4.84 12.53
N PHE A 372 23.29 4.55 13.83
CA PHE A 372 22.09 4.86 14.61
C PHE A 372 21.91 6.37 14.83
N ASP A 373 22.97 7.13 15.04
CA ASP A 373 22.92 8.61 15.15
C ASP A 373 22.37 9.21 13.84
N ARG A 374 22.82 8.72 12.69
CA ARG A 374 22.29 9.18 11.38
C ARG A 374 20.86 8.73 11.16
N LEU A 375 20.52 7.51 11.56
CA LEU A 375 19.14 7.00 11.50
C LEU A 375 18.21 7.88 12.33
N ASP A 376 18.57 8.24 13.55
CA ASP A 376 17.79 9.12 14.42
C ASP A 376 17.56 10.48 13.79
N HIS A 377 18.58 11.07 13.20
CA HIS A 377 18.44 12.33 12.48
C HIS A 377 17.44 12.23 11.30
N LEU A 378 17.50 11.15 10.50
CA LEU A 378 16.55 10.93 9.41
C LEU A 378 15.12 10.68 9.91
N LEU A 379 14.97 9.99 11.03
CA LEU A 379 13.67 9.75 11.68
C LEU A 379 13.07 11.08 12.19
N ASP A 380 13.87 12.00 12.75
CA ASP A 380 13.42 13.32 13.17
C ASP A 380 12.97 14.18 11.97
N LEU A 381 13.68 14.13 10.86
CA LEU A 381 13.25 14.79 9.61
C LEU A 381 11.95 14.18 9.07
N ALA A 382 11.81 12.85 9.12
CA ALA A 382 10.61 12.15 8.72
C ALA A 382 9.41 12.54 9.59
N LYS A 383 9.57 12.55 10.93
CA LYS A 383 8.56 13.06 11.88
C LYS A 383 8.15 14.48 11.52
N THR A 384 9.11 15.38 11.35
CA THR A 384 8.85 16.78 11.04
C THR A 384 8.06 16.94 9.74
N SER A 385 8.40 16.17 8.68
CA SER A 385 7.69 16.21 7.42
C SER A 385 6.23 15.74 7.56
N LEU A 386 5.99 14.69 8.34
CA LEU A 386 4.66 14.14 8.59
C LEU A 386 3.79 15.10 9.42
N GLU A 387 4.36 15.77 10.43
CA GLU A 387 3.66 16.78 11.22
C GLU A 387 3.28 18.01 10.37
N ILE A 388 4.17 18.46 9.47
CA ILE A 388 3.87 19.52 8.51
C ILE A 388 2.75 19.08 7.57
N LYS A 389 2.83 17.85 7.02
CA LYS A 389 1.80 17.29 6.14
C LYS A 389 0.44 17.24 6.83
N ARG A 390 0.40 16.79 8.09
CA ARG A 390 -0.82 16.75 8.91
C ARG A 390 -1.48 18.14 9.03
N LYS A 391 -0.70 19.16 9.37
CA LYS A 391 -1.20 20.54 9.52
C LYS A 391 -1.72 21.10 8.19
N VAL A 392 -1.03 20.84 7.10
CA VAL A 392 -1.42 21.33 5.76
C VAL A 392 -2.71 20.66 5.30
N ILE A 393 -2.80 19.34 5.38
CA ILE A 393 -4.00 18.61 4.92
C ILE A 393 -5.20 18.93 5.82
N GLN A 394 -5.05 18.96 7.15
CA GLN A 394 -6.15 19.33 8.04
C GLN A 394 -6.69 20.73 7.72
N ARG A 395 -5.82 21.70 7.50
CA ARG A 395 -6.22 23.06 7.08
C ARG A 395 -7.06 23.03 5.79
N HIS A 396 -6.65 22.23 4.82
CA HIS A 396 -7.39 22.14 3.55
C HIS A 396 -8.72 21.40 3.70
N ILE A 397 -8.83 20.41 4.60
CA ILE A 397 -10.11 19.81 4.98
C ILE A 397 -11.03 20.86 5.58
N ASP A 398 -10.54 21.65 6.54
CA ASP A 398 -11.31 22.70 7.21
C ASP A 398 -11.82 23.77 6.22
N GLN A 399 -10.97 24.14 5.25
CA GLN A 399 -11.29 25.08 4.17
C GLN A 399 -12.22 24.50 3.09
N GLY A 400 -12.51 23.20 3.11
CA GLY A 400 -13.43 22.55 2.17
C GLY A 400 -12.83 22.11 0.83
N LEU A 401 -11.49 22.03 0.73
CA LEU A 401 -10.82 21.47 -0.47
C LEU A 401 -11.14 19.98 -0.64
N PHE A 402 -11.44 19.29 0.46
CA PHE A 402 -11.81 17.87 0.52
C PHE A 402 -13.25 17.72 1.05
N PRO A 403 -14.28 18.01 0.22
CA PRO A 403 -15.65 18.12 0.71
C PRO A 403 -16.22 16.80 1.23
N TYR A 404 -15.92 15.68 0.61
CA TYR A 404 -16.38 14.37 1.08
C TYR A 404 -15.58 13.87 2.29
N THR A 405 -14.27 14.06 2.32
CA THR A 405 -13.45 13.80 3.52
C THR A 405 -13.92 14.63 4.71
N LYS A 406 -14.26 15.89 4.49
CA LYS A 406 -14.81 16.76 5.54
C LYS A 406 -16.12 16.21 6.10
N ARG A 407 -16.99 15.68 5.22
CA ARG A 407 -18.29 15.11 5.63
C ARG A 407 -18.14 13.78 6.39
N TYR A 408 -17.33 12.85 5.86
CA TYR A 408 -17.27 11.48 6.37
C TYR A 408 -16.15 11.24 7.39
N LEU A 409 -15.14 12.09 7.45
CA LEU A 409 -14.01 11.95 8.36
C LEU A 409 -13.88 13.15 9.30
N GLY A 410 -13.96 14.38 8.78
CA GLY A 410 -13.87 15.65 9.51
C GLY A 410 -12.47 15.98 10.03
N THR A 411 -11.77 15.01 10.62
CA THR A 411 -10.47 15.23 11.26
C THR A 411 -9.49 14.11 11.00
N LEU A 412 -8.19 14.45 10.92
CA LEU A 412 -7.08 13.50 10.82
C LEU A 412 -6.57 12.98 12.18
N ARG A 413 -7.27 13.28 13.27
CA ARG A 413 -6.83 12.94 14.64
C ARG A 413 -6.53 11.45 14.80
N ASN A 414 -7.30 10.59 14.15
CA ASN A 414 -7.17 9.13 14.21
C ASN A 414 -6.31 8.56 13.07
N HIS A 415 -5.63 9.41 12.30
CA HIS A 415 -4.74 8.94 11.23
C HIS A 415 -3.31 8.82 11.71
N PHE A 416 -2.67 7.72 11.32
CA PHE A 416 -1.28 7.44 11.63
C PHE A 416 -0.33 8.25 10.75
N SER A 417 0.79 8.66 11.32
CA SER A 417 1.99 9.08 10.63
C SER A 417 2.86 7.84 10.47
N THR A 418 3.13 7.41 9.24
CA THR A 418 3.78 6.13 8.96
C THR A 418 5.22 6.34 8.54
N ILE A 419 6.13 5.58 9.16
CA ILE A 419 7.54 5.50 8.75
C ILE A 419 7.79 4.08 8.26
N GLY A 420 8.44 3.98 7.10
CA GLY A 420 8.88 2.73 6.49
C GLY A 420 10.40 2.61 6.48
N VAL A 421 10.88 1.41 6.30
CA VAL A 421 12.30 1.09 6.10
C VAL A 421 12.48 0.24 4.86
N ASN A 422 13.60 0.41 4.17
CA ASN A 422 13.90 -0.34 2.94
C ASN A 422 15.36 -0.71 2.88
N GLY A 423 15.68 -1.90 2.35
CA GLY A 423 17.05 -2.32 2.13
C GLY A 423 17.80 -2.72 3.40
N ILE A 424 17.15 -3.35 4.39
CA ILE A 424 17.84 -3.82 5.61
C ILE A 424 18.86 -4.91 5.27
N ASN A 425 18.55 -5.81 4.35
CA ASN A 425 19.52 -6.81 3.88
C ASN A 425 20.79 -6.15 3.32
N GLU A 426 20.65 -5.19 2.43
CA GLU A 426 21.77 -4.47 1.83
C GLU A 426 22.45 -3.54 2.85
N CYS A 427 21.72 -3.05 3.88
CA CYS A 427 22.31 -2.35 5.00
C CYS A 427 23.33 -3.23 5.72
N ILE A 428 22.95 -4.44 6.08
CA ILE A 428 23.81 -5.43 6.77
C ILE A 428 25.01 -5.76 5.90
N ARG A 429 24.80 -6.08 4.62
CA ARG A 429 25.88 -6.43 3.69
C ARG A 429 26.89 -5.29 3.51
N ASN A 430 26.41 -4.06 3.31
CA ASN A 430 27.31 -2.90 3.19
C ASN A 430 28.02 -2.58 4.51
N PHE A 431 27.33 -2.67 5.63
CA PHE A 431 27.90 -2.41 6.95
C PHE A 431 29.04 -3.36 7.31
N THR A 432 28.90 -4.63 6.92
CA THR A 432 29.86 -5.71 7.23
C THR A 432 30.86 -5.97 6.11
N ASN A 433 30.89 -5.17 5.04
CA ASN A 433 31.65 -5.43 3.81
C ASN A 433 31.37 -6.84 3.24
N ASP A 434 30.09 -7.18 3.16
CA ASP A 434 29.57 -8.46 2.63
C ASP A 434 29.94 -9.71 3.44
N ALA A 435 30.32 -9.53 4.71
CA ALA A 435 30.62 -10.66 5.60
C ALA A 435 29.36 -11.36 6.11
N TYR A 436 28.25 -10.64 6.25
CA TYR A 436 26.95 -11.14 6.70
C TYR A 436 25.82 -10.53 5.89
N ASP A 437 24.71 -11.24 5.84
CA ASP A 437 23.42 -10.74 5.32
C ASP A 437 22.28 -11.03 6.33
N ILE A 438 21.03 -10.75 5.96
CA ILE A 438 19.88 -10.92 6.86
C ILE A 438 19.58 -12.40 7.18
N THR A 439 20.15 -13.33 6.43
CA THR A 439 19.95 -14.78 6.62
C THR A 439 20.94 -15.38 7.61
N ASP A 440 21.99 -14.67 7.98
CA ASP A 440 22.94 -15.03 9.03
C ASP A 440 22.41 -14.67 10.43
N ASP A 441 22.75 -15.43 11.45
CA ASP A 441 22.34 -15.16 12.84
C ASP A 441 22.70 -13.75 13.29
N TRP A 442 23.92 -13.28 12.96
CA TRP A 442 24.35 -11.93 13.29
C TRP A 442 23.53 -10.86 12.54
N GLY A 443 23.33 -11.05 11.24
CA GLY A 443 22.55 -10.14 10.40
C GLY A 443 21.09 -10.07 10.83
N HIS A 444 20.50 -11.21 11.16
CA HIS A 444 19.14 -11.30 11.70
C HIS A 444 19.00 -10.54 13.02
N ALA A 445 19.93 -10.76 13.96
CA ALA A 445 19.95 -10.03 15.23
C ALA A 445 20.13 -8.51 15.04
N PHE A 446 20.95 -8.09 14.06
CA PHE A 446 21.12 -6.68 13.72
C PHE A 446 19.84 -6.09 13.13
N ALA A 447 19.14 -6.82 12.26
CA ALA A 447 17.85 -6.40 11.70
C ALA A 447 16.80 -6.19 12.80
N LEU A 448 16.70 -7.13 13.76
CA LEU A 448 15.81 -7.00 14.93
C LEU A 448 16.16 -5.76 15.76
N LYS A 449 17.46 -5.53 16.04
CA LYS A 449 17.93 -4.36 16.78
C LYS A 449 17.55 -3.06 16.08
N LEU A 450 17.74 -2.97 14.76
CA LEU A 450 17.38 -1.81 13.96
C LEU A 450 15.87 -1.54 14.02
N LEU A 451 15.05 -2.56 13.83
CA LEU A 451 13.58 -2.44 13.88
C LEU A 451 13.09 -2.04 15.29
N ASP A 452 13.67 -2.60 16.34
CA ASP A 452 13.32 -2.24 17.72
C ASP A 452 13.70 -0.79 18.04
N HIS A 453 14.85 -0.33 17.54
CA HIS A 453 15.26 1.07 17.68
C HIS A 453 14.25 2.02 17.01
N VAL A 454 13.88 1.74 15.76
CA VAL A 454 12.87 2.56 15.05
C VAL A 454 11.53 2.54 15.79
N ARG A 455 11.08 1.40 16.31
CA ARG A 455 9.86 1.32 17.12
C ARG A 455 9.92 2.16 18.39
N ALA A 456 11.06 2.16 19.10
CA ALA A 456 11.26 3.00 20.28
C ALA A 456 11.11 4.48 19.91
N ARG A 457 11.71 4.92 18.80
CA ARG A 457 11.55 6.29 18.28
C ARG A 457 10.09 6.62 17.93
N MET A 458 9.31 5.66 17.40
CA MET A 458 7.88 5.90 17.15
C MET A 458 7.11 6.17 18.45
N VAL A 459 7.42 5.48 19.54
CA VAL A 459 6.81 5.73 20.85
C VAL A 459 7.15 7.13 21.36
N GLU A 460 8.42 7.54 21.28
CA GLU A 460 8.85 8.89 21.64
C GLU A 460 8.12 9.96 20.81
N PHE A 461 7.98 9.77 19.51
CA PHE A 461 7.23 10.69 18.64
C PHE A 461 5.75 10.80 19.01
N GLN A 462 5.13 9.69 19.44
CA GLN A 462 3.75 9.72 19.95
C GLN A 462 3.62 10.52 21.25
N GLU A 463 4.59 10.40 22.15
CA GLU A 463 4.64 11.16 23.40
C GLU A 463 4.86 12.65 23.15
N GLU A 464 5.80 12.99 22.27
CA GLU A 464 6.14 14.39 21.91
C GLU A 464 4.99 15.12 21.21
N THR A 465 4.33 14.46 20.25
CA THR A 465 3.39 15.13 19.34
C THR A 465 1.92 14.95 19.74
N GLY A 466 1.63 13.93 20.53
CA GLY A 466 0.25 13.50 20.81
C GLY A 466 -0.45 12.82 19.63
N HIS A 467 0.24 12.60 18.50
CA HIS A 467 -0.27 11.92 17.31
C HIS A 467 0.17 10.46 17.28
N MET A 468 -0.47 9.66 16.43
CA MET A 468 -0.15 8.24 16.30
C MET A 468 0.92 8.04 15.24
N TYR A 469 1.92 7.21 15.56
CA TYR A 469 2.99 6.79 14.68
C TYR A 469 3.03 5.27 14.58
N ASN A 470 3.39 4.76 13.41
CA ASN A 470 3.61 3.34 13.20
C ASN A 470 4.76 3.07 12.22
N LEU A 471 5.31 1.85 12.31
CA LEU A 471 6.36 1.35 11.43
C LEU A 471 5.74 0.37 10.43
N GLU A 472 5.92 0.61 9.14
CA GLU A 472 5.39 -0.21 8.05
C GLU A 472 6.50 -0.85 7.22
N ALA A 473 6.32 -2.11 6.84
CA ALA A 473 7.06 -2.73 5.75
C ALA A 473 6.49 -2.25 4.42
N THR A 474 6.77 -1.01 4.05
CA THR A 474 6.17 -0.36 2.89
C THR A 474 6.48 -1.11 1.59
N PRO A 475 5.47 -1.46 0.78
CA PRO A 475 5.69 -1.99 -0.56
C PRO A 475 6.19 -0.85 -1.46
N ALA A 476 7.48 -0.78 -1.60
CA ALA A 476 8.13 0.39 -2.17
C ALA A 476 8.93 0.05 -3.44
N GLU A 477 8.33 -0.71 -4.38
CA GLU A 477 9.02 -1.19 -5.59
C GLU A 477 9.65 -0.04 -6.40
N GLY A 478 8.92 1.02 -6.66
CA GLY A 478 9.47 2.20 -7.32
C GLY A 478 10.49 2.96 -6.47
N THR A 479 10.30 2.96 -5.14
CA THR A 479 11.22 3.63 -4.20
C THR A 479 12.54 2.88 -4.08
N THR A 480 12.50 1.54 -3.98
CA THR A 480 13.72 0.73 -3.90
C THR A 480 14.57 0.88 -5.17
N TYR A 481 13.95 0.87 -6.35
CA TYR A 481 14.63 1.14 -7.62
C TYR A 481 15.25 2.55 -7.63
N ARG A 482 14.48 3.56 -7.20
CA ARG A 482 14.96 4.95 -7.11
C ARG A 482 16.16 5.06 -6.17
N PHE A 483 16.11 4.47 -4.99
CA PHE A 483 17.21 4.46 -4.02
C PHE A 483 18.47 3.82 -4.62
N ALA A 484 18.32 2.63 -5.16
CA ALA A 484 19.44 1.91 -5.74
C ALA A 484 20.09 2.67 -6.91
N LYS A 485 19.26 3.27 -7.78
CA LYS A 485 19.74 4.06 -8.92
C LYS A 485 20.48 5.33 -8.50
N GLU A 486 19.94 6.07 -7.50
CA GLU A 486 20.58 7.30 -7.00
C GLU A 486 21.85 6.99 -6.20
N ASP A 487 21.87 5.89 -5.44
CA ASP A 487 23.05 5.46 -4.70
C ASP A 487 24.18 5.03 -5.63
N ARG A 488 23.89 4.29 -6.68
CA ARG A 488 24.91 3.86 -7.67
C ARG A 488 25.62 5.03 -8.32
N LYS A 489 24.93 6.12 -8.59
CA LYS A 489 25.53 7.34 -9.14
C LYS A 489 26.56 7.97 -8.21
N ARG A 490 26.34 7.88 -6.89
CA ARG A 490 27.17 8.51 -5.86
C ARG A 490 28.22 7.57 -5.29
N PHE A 491 27.87 6.31 -5.21
CA PHE A 491 28.65 5.23 -4.59
C PHE A 491 28.71 4.03 -5.54
N PRO A 492 29.63 4.03 -6.52
CA PRO A 492 29.65 2.98 -7.55
C PRO A 492 29.86 1.56 -7.02
N ASP A 493 30.46 1.42 -5.83
CA ASP A 493 30.78 0.16 -5.17
C ASP A 493 29.74 -0.27 -4.09
N ILE A 494 28.63 0.48 -3.95
CA ILE A 494 27.57 0.10 -3.01
C ILE A 494 26.93 -1.23 -3.41
N ILE A 495 26.78 -2.12 -2.44
CA ILE A 495 26.17 -3.44 -2.65
C ILE A 495 24.66 -3.28 -2.83
N GLN A 496 24.16 -3.86 -3.91
CA GLN A 496 22.74 -3.80 -4.31
C GLN A 496 22.27 -5.19 -4.74
N ALA A 497 20.95 -5.37 -4.84
CA ALA A 497 20.32 -6.49 -5.48
C ALA A 497 19.95 -6.17 -6.94
N GLY A 498 19.52 -7.17 -7.71
CA GLY A 498 19.11 -7.03 -9.10
C GLY A 498 20.27 -7.06 -10.09
N THR A 499 20.06 -6.41 -11.22
CA THR A 499 21.04 -6.32 -12.31
C THR A 499 21.53 -4.87 -12.44
N GLU A 500 22.58 -4.67 -13.22
CA GLU A 500 23.10 -3.32 -13.49
C GLU A 500 22.05 -2.42 -14.16
N SER A 501 21.24 -2.96 -15.06
CA SER A 501 20.17 -2.24 -15.74
C SER A 501 18.91 -2.07 -14.89
N ASN A 502 18.69 -2.94 -13.90
CA ASN A 502 17.53 -2.90 -13.02
C ASN A 502 17.93 -3.17 -11.56
N PRO A 503 18.67 -2.24 -10.93
CA PRO A 503 19.09 -2.37 -9.55
C PRO A 503 17.92 -2.10 -8.60
N TYR A 504 17.92 -2.78 -7.45
CA TYR A 504 16.98 -2.51 -6.38
C TYR A 504 17.58 -2.84 -5.00
N TYR A 505 16.90 -2.45 -3.94
CA TYR A 505 17.15 -2.94 -2.59
C TYR A 505 16.04 -3.88 -2.18
N THR A 506 16.37 -4.91 -1.42
CA THR A 506 15.39 -5.85 -0.86
C THR A 506 14.36 -5.08 -0.01
N ASN A 507 13.09 -5.36 -0.24
CA ASN A 507 12.02 -4.63 0.40
C ASN A 507 12.05 -4.85 1.93
N SER A 508 12.03 -3.77 2.69
CA SER A 508 11.97 -3.76 4.16
C SER A 508 13.01 -4.70 4.80
N SER A 509 12.57 -5.70 5.55
CA SER A 509 13.38 -6.77 6.14
C SER A 509 13.09 -8.14 5.54
N GLN A 510 12.61 -8.18 4.29
CA GLN A 510 12.32 -9.44 3.60
C GLN A 510 13.62 -10.20 3.28
N LEU A 511 13.47 -11.51 3.06
CA LEU A 511 14.58 -12.34 2.57
C LEU A 511 14.97 -11.94 1.14
N PRO A 512 16.23 -12.10 0.77
CA PRO A 512 16.66 -11.94 -0.62
C PRO A 512 15.86 -12.83 -1.56
N VAL A 513 15.51 -12.29 -2.73
CA VAL A 513 14.77 -13.04 -3.76
C VAL A 513 15.54 -14.29 -4.16
N GLY A 514 14.88 -15.44 -4.13
CA GLY A 514 15.48 -16.73 -4.49
C GLY A 514 16.36 -17.35 -3.39
N PHE A 515 16.32 -16.84 -2.16
CA PHE A 515 17.06 -17.43 -1.04
C PHE A 515 16.60 -18.85 -0.73
N THR A 516 15.30 -19.10 -0.70
CA THR A 516 14.74 -20.42 -0.42
C THR A 516 13.41 -20.65 -1.15
N ASP A 517 13.19 -21.89 -1.56
CA ASP A 517 11.90 -22.38 -2.06
C ASP A 517 11.08 -23.10 -0.97
N ASP A 518 11.65 -23.26 0.24
CA ASP A 518 10.95 -23.82 1.39
C ASP A 518 10.14 -22.75 2.11
N PRO A 519 8.79 -22.77 2.03
CA PRO A 519 7.95 -21.78 2.68
C PRO A 519 8.03 -21.81 4.21
N PHE A 520 8.34 -22.96 4.81
CA PHE A 520 8.46 -23.05 6.28
C PHE A 520 9.77 -22.46 6.77
N LEU A 521 10.87 -22.64 6.04
CA LEU A 521 12.13 -21.95 6.34
C LEU A 521 11.96 -20.44 6.22
N ALA A 522 11.29 -19.96 5.17
CA ALA A 522 10.98 -18.54 5.02
C ALA A 522 10.14 -18.01 6.19
N LEU A 523 9.13 -18.76 6.64
CA LEU A 523 8.32 -18.42 7.80
C LEU A 523 9.12 -18.39 9.09
N GLU A 524 9.99 -19.36 9.35
CA GLU A 524 10.84 -19.43 10.53
C GLU A 524 11.80 -18.24 10.62
N MET A 525 12.39 -17.84 9.51
CA MET A 525 13.32 -16.72 9.44
C MET A 525 12.64 -15.35 9.51
N GLN A 526 11.36 -15.26 9.16
CA GLN A 526 10.66 -13.97 9.07
C GLN A 526 9.68 -13.71 10.21
N ASP A 527 9.27 -14.70 11.00
CA ASP A 527 8.18 -14.55 11.98
C ASP A 527 8.42 -13.43 12.99
N ASP A 528 9.59 -13.36 13.59
CA ASP A 528 9.96 -12.35 14.58
C ASP A 528 10.17 -10.96 13.96
N LEU A 529 10.76 -10.88 12.76
CA LEU A 529 10.93 -9.63 12.01
C LEU A 529 9.57 -9.05 11.60
N GLN A 530 8.66 -9.87 11.07
CA GLN A 530 7.32 -9.45 10.63
C GLN A 530 6.50 -8.88 11.79
N ARG A 531 6.69 -9.37 13.00
CA ARG A 531 6.01 -8.90 14.22
C ARG A 531 6.48 -7.53 14.71
N LYS A 532 7.61 -7.01 14.20
CA LYS A 532 8.10 -5.67 14.56
C LYS A 532 7.33 -4.54 13.90
N TYR A 533 6.64 -4.81 12.81
CA TYR A 533 5.92 -3.80 12.04
C TYR A 533 4.53 -3.51 12.63
N THR A 534 4.40 -2.40 13.34
CA THR A 534 3.15 -1.95 13.96
C THR A 534 2.18 -1.29 12.98
N GLY A 535 2.69 -0.85 11.83
CA GLY A 535 1.93 -0.23 10.74
C GLY A 535 1.57 -1.21 9.61
N GLY A 536 1.99 -2.46 9.75
CA GLY A 536 1.68 -3.52 8.80
C GLY A 536 2.88 -4.02 8.02
N THR A 537 2.71 -5.27 7.63
CA THR A 537 3.63 -6.01 6.78
C THR A 537 2.87 -7.16 6.16
N VAL A 538 3.38 -7.73 5.07
CA VAL A 538 2.90 -9.00 4.56
C VAL A 538 4.08 -9.87 4.17
N LEU A 539 4.05 -11.12 4.59
CA LEU A 539 4.96 -12.12 4.07
C LEU A 539 4.38 -12.74 2.80
N HIS A 540 5.07 -12.56 1.69
CA HIS A 540 4.78 -13.23 0.44
C HIS A 540 5.52 -14.57 0.40
N LEU A 541 4.80 -15.67 0.47
CA LEU A 541 5.36 -16.99 0.18
C LEU A 541 5.37 -17.19 -1.34
N TYR A 542 6.51 -16.93 -1.94
CA TYR A 542 6.72 -17.17 -3.36
C TYR A 542 6.86 -18.66 -3.61
N MET A 543 6.00 -19.18 -4.47
CA MET A 543 6.05 -20.58 -4.89
C MET A 543 6.69 -20.66 -6.27
N ALA A 544 7.79 -21.37 -6.39
CA ALA A 544 8.51 -21.54 -7.67
C ALA A 544 7.63 -22.21 -8.73
N ASP A 545 6.80 -23.14 -8.29
CA ASP A 545 5.84 -23.87 -9.12
C ASP A 545 4.39 -23.52 -8.78
N ALA A 546 3.49 -23.81 -9.70
CA ALA A 546 2.05 -23.73 -9.44
C ALA A 546 1.69 -24.71 -8.31
N ILE A 547 0.89 -24.26 -7.35
CA ILE A 547 0.42 -25.13 -6.27
C ILE A 547 -0.49 -26.19 -6.87
N SER A 548 -0.12 -27.44 -6.66
CA SER A 548 -0.75 -28.60 -7.34
C SER A 548 -2.21 -28.83 -6.96
N SER A 549 -2.66 -28.34 -5.80
CA SER A 549 -4.05 -28.48 -5.37
C SER A 549 -4.48 -27.44 -4.36
N SER A 550 -5.77 -27.11 -4.36
CA SER A 550 -6.41 -26.25 -3.35
C SER A 550 -6.24 -26.80 -1.93
N LYS A 551 -6.27 -28.13 -1.78
CA LYS A 551 -6.08 -28.79 -0.48
C LYS A 551 -4.66 -28.57 0.07
N ALA A 552 -3.63 -28.64 -0.77
CA ALA A 552 -2.25 -28.37 -0.36
C ALA A 552 -2.08 -26.90 0.04
N CYS A 553 -2.68 -25.98 -0.72
CA CYS A 553 -2.68 -24.56 -0.40
C CYS A 553 -3.39 -24.26 0.93
N LYS A 554 -4.58 -24.86 1.14
CA LYS A 554 -5.35 -24.75 2.38
C LYS A 554 -4.54 -25.22 3.60
N GLU A 555 -3.91 -26.37 3.49
CA GLU A 555 -3.11 -26.94 4.57
C GLU A 555 -1.83 -26.12 4.86
N LEU A 556 -1.18 -25.58 3.83
CA LEU A 556 -0.04 -24.68 3.99
C LEU A 556 -0.43 -23.43 4.79
N VAL A 557 -1.51 -22.74 4.39
CA VAL A 557 -1.97 -21.52 5.07
C VAL A 557 -2.43 -21.85 6.49
N ARG A 558 -3.20 -22.93 6.68
CA ARG A 558 -3.66 -23.38 8.00
C ARG A 558 -2.50 -23.63 8.97
N ARG A 559 -1.46 -24.35 8.52
CA ARG A 559 -0.27 -24.64 9.34
C ARG A 559 0.54 -23.38 9.61
N ALA A 560 0.73 -22.52 8.59
CA ALA A 560 1.45 -21.26 8.75
C ALA A 560 0.79 -20.39 9.82
N LEU A 561 -0.51 -20.13 9.72
CA LEU A 561 -1.24 -19.28 10.66
C LEU A 561 -1.39 -19.89 12.07
N SER A 562 -1.39 -21.22 12.18
CA SER A 562 -1.46 -21.90 13.49
C SER A 562 -0.11 -21.98 14.20
N ARG A 563 1.00 -22.12 13.46
CA ARG A 563 2.34 -22.32 14.02
C ARG A 563 3.07 -20.99 14.27
N PHE A 564 2.90 -20.03 13.36
CA PHE A 564 3.61 -18.75 13.37
C PHE A 564 2.72 -17.60 13.85
N ARG A 565 3.35 -16.54 14.32
CA ARG A 565 2.68 -15.35 14.88
C ARG A 565 2.73 -14.14 13.96
N LEU A 566 3.26 -14.29 12.74
CA LEU A 566 3.26 -13.23 11.75
C LEU A 566 1.82 -12.73 11.52
N PRO A 567 1.62 -11.40 11.38
CA PRO A 567 0.28 -10.84 11.35
C PRO A 567 -0.46 -11.04 10.03
N TYR A 568 0.29 -11.21 8.91
CA TYR A 568 -0.30 -11.10 7.58
C TYR A 568 0.48 -11.94 6.56
N LEU A 569 -0.21 -12.79 5.83
CA LEU A 569 0.36 -13.76 4.91
C LEU A 569 -0.36 -13.74 3.57
N THR A 570 0.38 -13.93 2.49
CA THR A 570 -0.17 -14.32 1.19
C THR A 570 0.69 -15.39 0.54
N VAL A 571 0.08 -16.21 -0.27
CA VAL A 571 0.76 -17.21 -1.08
C VAL A 571 0.77 -16.71 -2.52
N THR A 572 1.94 -16.56 -3.12
CA THR A 572 2.11 -16.00 -4.45
C THR A 572 2.61 -17.05 -5.42
N PRO A 573 1.71 -17.74 -6.15
CA PRO A 573 2.08 -18.69 -7.19
C PRO A 573 2.69 -17.97 -8.40
N THR A 574 3.58 -18.61 -9.10
CA THR A 574 4.12 -18.09 -10.35
C THR A 574 3.16 -18.38 -11.50
N PHE A 575 2.79 -17.34 -12.26
CA PHE A 575 1.98 -17.46 -13.46
C PHE A 575 2.34 -16.38 -14.50
N SER A 576 1.95 -16.61 -15.74
CA SER A 576 2.13 -15.67 -16.84
C SER A 576 0.78 -15.25 -17.39
N ILE A 577 0.69 -14.05 -17.95
CA ILE A 577 -0.53 -13.54 -18.60
C ILE A 577 -0.27 -13.35 -20.10
N CYS A 578 -0.97 -14.10 -20.92
CA CYS A 578 -0.96 -13.88 -22.37
C CYS A 578 -2.06 -12.88 -22.76
N PRO A 579 -1.79 -11.85 -23.56
CA PRO A 579 -2.81 -10.90 -24.02
C PRO A 579 -3.97 -11.55 -24.80
N LYS A 580 -3.70 -12.70 -25.46
CA LYS A 580 -4.68 -13.43 -26.26
C LYS A 580 -5.38 -14.54 -25.47
N HIS A 581 -4.63 -15.32 -24.65
CA HIS A 581 -5.12 -16.53 -24.00
C HIS A 581 -5.33 -16.38 -22.48
N GLY A 582 -5.06 -15.20 -21.91
CA GLY A 582 -5.24 -14.93 -20.49
C GLY A 582 -4.21 -15.64 -19.61
N TYR A 583 -4.68 -16.21 -18.51
CA TYR A 583 -3.87 -16.91 -17.49
C TYR A 583 -3.21 -18.18 -18.03
N ILE A 584 -1.91 -18.32 -17.70
CA ILE A 584 -1.10 -19.51 -17.98
C ILE A 584 -0.31 -19.82 -16.72
N SER A 585 -0.47 -21.03 -16.19
CA SER A 585 0.24 -21.49 -14.98
C SER A 585 1.74 -21.60 -15.24
N GLY A 586 2.55 -21.13 -14.28
CA GLY A 586 4.00 -21.14 -14.37
C GLY A 586 4.60 -19.94 -15.11
N ARG A 587 5.94 -19.86 -15.09
CA ARG A 587 6.69 -18.82 -15.76
C ARG A 587 6.91 -19.20 -17.23
N HIS A 588 6.44 -18.36 -18.13
CA HIS A 588 6.60 -18.52 -19.56
C HIS A 588 7.08 -17.22 -20.19
N ASP A 589 8.18 -17.26 -20.91
CA ASP A 589 8.67 -16.12 -21.70
C ASP A 589 7.81 -15.91 -22.94
N PHE A 590 7.23 -16.99 -23.49
CA PHE A 590 6.30 -16.99 -24.61
C PHE A 590 5.08 -17.85 -24.26
N CYS A 591 3.93 -17.47 -24.81
CA CYS A 591 2.69 -18.21 -24.57
C CYS A 591 2.71 -19.58 -25.29
N PRO A 592 2.68 -20.72 -24.59
CA PRO A 592 2.70 -22.04 -25.21
C PRO A 592 1.49 -22.32 -26.11
N ILE A 593 0.35 -21.66 -25.85
CA ILE A 593 -0.85 -21.77 -26.68
C ILE A 593 -0.66 -21.00 -27.99
N CYS A 594 -0.10 -19.78 -27.95
CA CYS A 594 0.26 -19.03 -29.17
C CYS A 594 1.26 -19.81 -30.02
N ASP A 595 2.26 -20.42 -29.40
CA ASP A 595 3.28 -21.20 -30.11
C ASP A 595 2.64 -22.44 -30.77
N ALA A 596 1.76 -23.14 -30.07
CA ALA A 596 1.03 -24.28 -30.63
C ALA A 596 0.13 -23.86 -31.81
N GLU A 597 -0.52 -22.70 -31.74
CA GLU A 597 -1.34 -22.15 -32.84
C GLU A 597 -0.47 -21.78 -34.05
N LEU A 598 0.67 -21.12 -33.82
CA LEU A 598 1.62 -20.78 -34.87
C LEU A 598 2.19 -22.02 -35.58
N ILE A 599 2.50 -23.08 -34.82
CA ILE A 599 2.97 -24.36 -35.35
C ILE A 599 1.87 -25.02 -36.19
N ARG A 600 0.60 -25.00 -35.73
CA ARG A 600 -0.53 -25.53 -36.49
C ARG A 600 -0.77 -24.76 -37.78
N ALA A 601 -0.73 -23.43 -37.72
CA ALA A 601 -0.88 -22.58 -38.89
C ALA A 601 0.23 -22.82 -39.93
N LYS A 602 1.49 -22.94 -39.50
CA LYS A 602 2.61 -23.26 -40.40
C LYS A 602 2.48 -24.66 -41.01
N LYS A 603 2.04 -25.65 -40.24
CA LYS A 603 1.76 -27.01 -40.79
C LYS A 603 0.62 -27.02 -41.80
N ALA A 604 -0.45 -26.26 -41.56
CA ALA A 604 -1.57 -26.13 -42.48
C ALA A 604 -1.15 -25.44 -43.80
N GLN A 605 -0.34 -24.36 -43.71
CA GLN A 605 0.23 -23.70 -44.88
C GLN A 605 1.13 -24.61 -45.70
N ALA A 606 2.00 -25.37 -45.05
CA ALA A 606 2.88 -26.34 -45.73
C ALA A 606 2.09 -27.51 -46.37
N ALA A 607 0.98 -27.92 -45.79
CA ALA A 607 0.10 -28.94 -46.39
C ALA A 607 -0.66 -28.37 -47.61
N CYS A 608 -1.10 -27.12 -47.58
CA CYS A 608 -1.77 -26.46 -48.71
C CYS A 608 -0.81 -26.27 -49.87
N GLN A 609 0.45 -25.88 -49.64
CA GLN A 609 1.48 -25.75 -50.67
C GLN A 609 1.91 -27.09 -51.31
N LYS A 610 1.69 -28.22 -50.63
CA LYS A 610 1.94 -29.57 -51.19
C LYS A 610 0.71 -30.13 -51.93
N ALA A 611 -0.46 -29.57 -51.74
CA ALA A 611 -1.67 -30.00 -52.46
C ALA A 611 -1.90 -29.25 -53.79
N ASP A 612 -1.22 -28.11 -54.01
CA ASP A 612 -1.24 -27.32 -55.23
C ASP A 612 -0.03 -27.64 -56.18
N CYS A 613 0.73 -28.69 -55.92
CA CYS A 613 1.68 -29.33 -56.79
C CYS A 613 1.18 -30.72 -57.19
#